data_5d3ec5d9d922f5b162ac025094b1c6c0
#
_entry.id   5d3ec5d9d922f5b162ac025094b1c6c0
#
_cell.length_a   1.000
_cell.length_b   1.000
_cell.length_c   1.000
_cell.angle_alpha   90.00
_cell.angle_beta   90.00
_cell.angle_gamma   90.00
#
_symmetry.space_group_name_H-M   'P 1'
#
loop_
_entity.id
_entity.type
_entity.pdbx_description
1 polymer ?
#
loop_
_entity_poly.entity_id
_entity_poly.type
_entity_poly.pdbx_seq_one_letter_code
_entity_poly.pdbx_strand_id
1 'polypeptide(L)'
;MGIIINNCRRCNTCNLVLCPAGNVKKAAENGKCFECGACTLACPYKAIKLDKSRREKVRVTVDGKPVKVAGLVKDALEAAGIDVGKSPESTIFMPCECGGCWACAVKIDGKLALSCITPLSEGMEIKTKIKSPLRAISGFGAHMVGGVGTPYYLKESIRPIEVVGFTHGCNLRCPQCQNYRIAFTAKAPLLEPKETAKILLGLESIYITGTITFSGGECTLNKEWLLETMQRIKRERKVNIHIDTNGTILNPKYIDQLVKKGMTQIGIDLKALKTRTFQRITGIRDEKIAKEYLKNSWSATEYITNNYEEEVYLGVGIPYNKKLITIKEVKRMGEKIRKINPEIQVCVLDYRPEFRRQIIKRPSFNEMIQIKKLLNNEGLRTVIVQTTHGHIGP
;
A
#
# COMPACT_ATOMS: atom_id res chain seq x y z
N MET A 1 -27.05 -9.98 -13.10
CA MET A 1 -25.68 -10.49 -13.22
C MET A 1 -24.77 -9.34 -12.81
N GLY A 2 -23.72 -9.54 -12.07
CA GLY A 2 -22.82 -8.45 -11.64
C GLY A 2 -21.36 -8.81 -11.83
N ILE A 3 -21.04 -10.12 -11.84
CA ILE A 3 -19.72 -10.64 -12.20
C ILE A 3 -19.85 -11.93 -13.01
N ILE A 4 -18.90 -12.11 -13.92
CA ILE A 4 -18.70 -13.35 -14.68
C ILE A 4 -17.40 -13.98 -14.20
N ILE A 5 -17.41 -15.27 -13.90
CA ILE A 5 -16.23 -16.02 -13.46
C ILE A 5 -15.86 -17.05 -14.54
N ASN A 6 -14.74 -16.83 -15.24
CA ASN A 6 -14.22 -17.73 -16.27
C ASN A 6 -12.82 -18.23 -15.93
N ASN A 7 -12.50 -19.47 -16.24
CA ASN A 7 -11.17 -20.07 -16.05
C ASN A 7 -10.63 -19.94 -14.60
N CYS A 8 -11.50 -20.12 -13.62
CA CYS A 8 -11.14 -20.03 -12.21
C CYS A 8 -10.20 -21.17 -11.79
N ARG A 9 -9.02 -20.84 -11.28
CA ARG A 9 -8.02 -21.81 -10.77
C ARG A 9 -8.18 -22.19 -9.29
N ARG A 10 -9.32 -21.89 -8.68
CA ARG A 10 -9.70 -22.22 -7.30
C ARG A 10 -8.66 -21.83 -6.23
N CYS A 11 -7.90 -20.75 -6.44
CA CYS A 11 -6.84 -20.28 -5.53
C CYS A 11 -7.35 -19.65 -4.22
N ASN A 12 -8.65 -19.53 -4.06
CA ASN A 12 -9.37 -18.97 -2.88
C ASN A 12 -9.04 -17.51 -2.50
N THR A 13 -8.24 -16.79 -3.28
CA THR A 13 -7.94 -15.37 -2.96
C THR A 13 -9.20 -14.50 -2.87
N CYS A 14 -10.24 -14.79 -3.65
CA CYS A 14 -11.52 -14.07 -3.58
C CYS A 14 -12.26 -14.27 -2.25
N ASN A 15 -11.94 -15.29 -1.46
CA ASN A 15 -12.51 -15.49 -0.12
C ASN A 15 -11.92 -14.50 0.91
N LEU A 16 -10.81 -13.84 0.59
CA LEU A 16 -10.18 -12.79 1.42
C LEU A 16 -10.74 -11.38 1.13
N VAL A 17 -11.67 -11.27 0.18
CA VAL A 17 -12.36 -10.03 -0.15
C VAL A 17 -13.55 -9.84 0.79
N LEU A 18 -13.76 -8.61 1.25
CA LEU A 18 -15.02 -8.20 1.90
C LEU A 18 -16.10 -8.05 0.82
N CYS A 19 -16.73 -9.16 0.46
CA CYS A 19 -17.84 -9.11 -0.48
C CYS A 19 -19.12 -8.68 0.24
N PRO A 20 -19.79 -7.56 -0.14
CA PRO A 20 -21.05 -7.14 0.50
C PRO A 20 -22.16 -8.19 0.41
N ALA A 21 -22.12 -9.09 -0.60
CA ALA A 21 -23.01 -10.23 -0.73
C ALA A 21 -22.54 -11.50 0.01
N GLY A 22 -21.54 -11.37 0.89
CA GLY A 22 -20.98 -12.44 1.72
C GLY A 22 -19.93 -13.29 0.99
N ASN A 23 -20.27 -13.99 -0.09
CA ASN A 23 -19.35 -14.84 -0.83
C ASN A 23 -19.35 -14.51 -2.32
N VAL A 24 -18.17 -14.32 -2.90
CA VAL A 24 -18.00 -13.90 -4.30
C VAL A 24 -18.61 -14.89 -5.29
N LYS A 25 -18.42 -16.20 -5.10
CA LYS A 25 -18.96 -17.23 -6.00
C LYS A 25 -20.47 -17.32 -5.89
N LYS A 26 -21.01 -17.40 -4.67
CA LYS A 26 -22.45 -17.42 -4.42
C LYS A 26 -23.13 -16.15 -4.93
N ALA A 27 -22.48 -14.99 -4.79
CA ALA A 27 -22.98 -13.72 -5.33
C ALA A 27 -23.09 -13.72 -6.86
N ALA A 28 -22.14 -14.39 -7.55
CA ALA A 28 -22.18 -14.57 -9.01
C ALA A 28 -23.34 -15.49 -9.43
N GLU A 29 -23.45 -16.64 -8.78
CA GLU A 29 -24.47 -17.66 -9.09
C GLU A 29 -25.89 -17.15 -8.86
N ASN A 30 -26.12 -16.42 -7.77
CA ASN A 30 -27.44 -15.95 -7.36
C ASN A 30 -27.79 -14.54 -7.86
N GLY A 31 -26.98 -13.91 -8.72
CA GLY A 31 -27.20 -12.55 -9.22
C GLY A 31 -27.17 -11.44 -8.14
N LYS A 32 -26.64 -11.73 -6.95
CA LYS A 32 -26.60 -10.81 -5.79
C LYS A 32 -25.35 -9.94 -5.74
N CYS A 33 -24.58 -9.83 -6.85
CA CYS A 33 -23.38 -9.02 -6.89
C CYS A 33 -23.70 -7.51 -6.87
N PHE A 34 -22.99 -6.76 -6.03
CA PHE A 34 -23.11 -5.29 -5.93
C PHE A 34 -22.09 -4.53 -6.81
N GLU A 35 -21.36 -5.20 -7.67
CA GLU A 35 -20.44 -4.61 -8.68
C GLU A 35 -19.37 -3.67 -8.09
N CYS A 36 -19.00 -3.82 -6.81
CA CYS A 36 -17.96 -2.99 -6.19
C CYS A 36 -16.56 -3.19 -6.77
N GLY A 37 -16.30 -4.30 -7.48
CA GLY A 37 -15.03 -4.57 -8.15
C GLY A 37 -13.91 -5.10 -7.27
N ALA A 38 -14.03 -5.17 -5.96
CA ALA A 38 -12.97 -5.61 -5.05
C ALA A 38 -12.43 -7.01 -5.40
N CYS A 39 -13.30 -7.95 -5.77
CA CYS A 39 -12.88 -9.30 -6.18
C CYS A 39 -12.10 -9.31 -7.50
N THR A 40 -12.38 -8.38 -8.41
CA THR A 40 -11.61 -8.25 -9.65
C THR A 40 -10.19 -7.74 -9.39
N LEU A 41 -10.01 -6.89 -8.39
CA LEU A 41 -8.67 -6.43 -7.95
C LEU A 41 -7.87 -7.57 -7.32
N ALA A 42 -8.51 -8.40 -6.50
CA ALA A 42 -7.86 -9.49 -5.79
C ALA A 42 -7.50 -10.70 -6.66
N CYS A 43 -8.22 -10.96 -7.77
CA CYS A 43 -8.03 -12.17 -8.56
C CYS A 43 -6.67 -12.21 -9.30
N PRO A 44 -5.76 -13.15 -8.97
CA PRO A 44 -4.44 -13.23 -9.60
C PRO A 44 -4.52 -13.70 -11.07
N TYR A 45 -5.57 -14.41 -11.43
CA TYR A 45 -5.74 -15.00 -12.78
C TYR A 45 -6.66 -14.19 -13.69
N LYS A 46 -7.14 -13.01 -13.24
CA LYS A 46 -8.12 -12.20 -13.96
C LYS A 46 -9.39 -12.99 -14.35
N ALA A 47 -9.70 -14.03 -13.60
CA ALA A 47 -10.84 -14.91 -13.85
C ALA A 47 -12.20 -14.24 -13.56
N ILE A 48 -12.20 -13.12 -12.83
CA ILE A 48 -13.42 -12.38 -12.46
C ILE A 48 -13.49 -11.10 -13.30
N LYS A 49 -14.59 -10.92 -14.00
CA LYS A 49 -14.93 -9.70 -14.76
C LYS A 49 -16.20 -9.10 -14.19
N LEU A 50 -16.29 -7.77 -14.19
CA LEU A 50 -17.55 -7.08 -13.91
C LEU A 50 -18.43 -7.15 -15.15
N ASP A 51 -19.70 -7.49 -14.91
CA ASP A 51 -20.79 -7.38 -15.87
C ASP A 51 -21.70 -6.29 -15.32
N LYS A 52 -21.61 -5.07 -15.90
CA LYS A 52 -22.38 -3.93 -15.43
C LYS A 52 -23.86 -4.13 -15.76
N SER A 53 -24.66 -4.27 -14.74
CA SER A 53 -26.12 -4.28 -14.86
C SER A 53 -26.69 -2.88 -14.58
N ARG A 54 -27.88 -2.59 -15.13
CA ARG A 54 -28.65 -1.41 -14.75
C ARG A 54 -29.23 -1.67 -13.36
N ARG A 55 -28.81 -0.89 -12.37
CA ARG A 55 -29.40 -0.90 -11.04
C ARG A 55 -30.51 0.13 -10.93
N GLU A 56 -31.49 -0.15 -10.12
CA GLU A 56 -32.51 0.83 -9.76
C GLU A 56 -31.88 1.94 -8.91
N LYS A 57 -32.35 3.17 -9.18
CA LYS A 57 -31.95 4.34 -8.40
C LYS A 57 -32.73 4.34 -7.08
N VAL A 58 -32.02 4.48 -5.98
CA VAL A 58 -32.55 4.63 -4.62
C VAL A 58 -32.39 6.06 -4.14
N ARG A 59 -33.26 6.48 -3.24
CA ARG A 59 -33.16 7.78 -2.53
C ARG A 59 -32.37 7.59 -1.26
N VAL A 60 -31.35 8.40 -1.07
CA VAL A 60 -30.50 8.43 0.13
C VAL A 60 -30.23 9.87 0.53
N THR A 61 -29.82 10.09 1.75
CA THR A 61 -29.44 11.41 2.26
C THR A 61 -27.94 11.44 2.56
N VAL A 62 -27.24 12.43 2.04
CA VAL A 62 -25.80 12.65 2.27
C VAL A 62 -25.61 13.98 2.97
N ASP A 63 -25.16 13.98 4.22
CA ASP A 63 -25.00 15.17 5.07
C ASP A 63 -26.23 16.10 5.04
N GLY A 64 -27.45 15.51 5.07
CA GLY A 64 -28.73 16.22 5.01
C GLY A 64 -29.24 16.53 3.59
N LYS A 65 -28.45 16.31 2.54
CA LYS A 65 -28.83 16.53 1.14
C LYS A 65 -29.43 15.26 0.52
N PRO A 66 -30.69 15.28 0.04
CA PRO A 66 -31.27 14.14 -0.63
C PRO A 66 -30.68 13.97 -2.04
N VAL A 67 -30.36 12.71 -2.41
CA VAL A 67 -29.90 12.33 -3.74
C VAL A 67 -30.59 11.06 -4.22
N LYS A 68 -30.82 10.92 -5.56
CA LYS A 68 -31.40 9.73 -6.16
C LYS A 68 -30.40 9.13 -7.16
N VAL A 69 -29.77 8.02 -6.77
CA VAL A 69 -28.67 7.43 -7.51
C VAL A 69 -28.66 5.91 -7.35
N ALA A 70 -28.03 5.19 -8.29
CA ALA A 70 -27.80 3.75 -8.22
C ALA A 70 -26.32 3.48 -7.98
N GLY A 71 -26.00 2.37 -7.27
CA GLY A 71 -24.61 1.92 -7.15
C GLY A 71 -24.15 1.72 -5.71
N LEU A 72 -22.98 2.29 -5.39
CA LEU A 72 -22.35 2.21 -4.08
C LEU A 72 -22.45 3.58 -3.37
N VAL A 73 -22.14 3.59 -2.09
CA VAL A 73 -22.09 4.83 -1.29
C VAL A 73 -21.24 5.90 -1.93
N LYS A 74 -20.10 5.56 -2.54
CA LYS A 74 -19.27 6.51 -3.30
C LYS A 74 -20.05 7.26 -4.38
N ASP A 75 -20.96 6.56 -5.09
CA ASP A 75 -21.75 7.16 -6.17
C ASP A 75 -22.76 8.17 -5.61
N ALA A 76 -23.27 7.95 -4.38
CA ALA A 76 -24.11 8.91 -3.68
C ALA A 76 -23.34 10.15 -3.20
N LEU A 77 -22.10 9.96 -2.72
CA LEU A 77 -21.22 11.05 -2.33
C LEU A 77 -20.91 11.96 -3.53
N GLU A 78 -20.54 11.39 -4.67
CA GLU A 78 -20.30 12.12 -5.93
C GLU A 78 -21.57 12.83 -6.42
N ALA A 79 -22.74 12.18 -6.37
CA ALA A 79 -24.03 12.79 -6.72
C ALA A 79 -24.42 13.96 -5.79
N ALA A 80 -23.99 13.93 -4.53
CA ALA A 80 -24.16 15.03 -3.58
C ALA A 80 -23.19 16.21 -3.82
N GLY A 81 -22.20 16.04 -4.71
CA GLY A 81 -21.17 17.04 -5.04
C GLY A 81 -19.92 16.94 -4.15
N ILE A 82 -19.73 15.81 -3.45
CA ILE A 82 -18.54 15.57 -2.63
C ILE A 82 -17.42 15.00 -3.52
N ASP A 83 -16.23 15.58 -3.41
CA ASP A 83 -15.04 15.06 -4.10
C ASP A 83 -14.59 13.73 -3.49
N VAL A 84 -14.71 12.66 -4.28
CA VAL A 84 -14.28 11.30 -3.95
C VAL A 84 -13.12 10.92 -4.85
N GLY A 85 -11.92 10.83 -4.31
CA GLY A 85 -10.73 10.66 -5.15
C GLY A 85 -9.62 9.79 -4.57
N LYS A 86 -8.57 9.67 -5.38
CA LYS A 86 -7.33 8.94 -5.04
C LYS A 86 -6.20 9.86 -4.57
N SER A 87 -6.40 11.16 -4.63
CA SER A 87 -5.51 12.15 -4.03
C SER A 87 -5.81 12.27 -2.54
N PRO A 88 -4.79 12.39 -1.67
CA PRO A 88 -4.98 12.70 -0.25
C PRO A 88 -5.74 14.00 0.03
N GLU A 89 -5.80 14.89 -0.97
CA GLU A 89 -6.50 16.17 -0.90
C GLU A 89 -8.02 16.04 -1.16
N SER A 90 -8.48 14.88 -1.64
CA SER A 90 -9.92 14.65 -1.87
C SER A 90 -10.68 14.63 -0.56
N THR A 91 -11.89 15.19 -0.55
CA THR A 91 -12.78 15.23 0.63
C THR A 91 -13.01 13.83 1.21
N ILE A 92 -13.24 12.85 0.33
CA ILE A 92 -13.25 11.43 0.68
C ILE A 92 -12.10 10.74 -0.05
N PHE A 93 -11.04 10.44 0.67
CA PHE A 93 -9.89 9.73 0.15
C PHE A 93 -10.19 8.24 -0.01
N MET A 94 -10.24 7.75 -1.26
CA MET A 94 -10.63 6.37 -1.59
C MET A 94 -9.56 5.64 -2.42
N PRO A 95 -8.36 5.39 -1.88
CA PRO A 95 -7.21 4.94 -2.66
C PRO A 95 -7.25 3.45 -3.01
N CYS A 96 -7.71 2.57 -2.10
CA CYS A 96 -7.53 1.13 -2.26
C CYS A 96 -8.66 0.44 -3.05
N GLU A 97 -9.88 0.92 -2.99
CA GLU A 97 -11.08 0.38 -3.65
C GLU A 97 -11.38 -1.11 -3.35
N CYS A 98 -10.79 -1.65 -2.28
CA CYS A 98 -10.99 -3.05 -1.86
C CYS A 98 -11.41 -3.21 -0.39
N GLY A 99 -11.63 -2.11 0.32
CA GLY A 99 -12.07 -2.11 1.71
C GLY A 99 -10.96 -2.26 2.77
N GLY A 100 -9.69 -2.45 2.38
CA GLY A 100 -8.60 -2.72 3.33
C GLY A 100 -8.10 -1.50 4.09
N CYS A 101 -8.05 -0.33 3.45
CA CYS A 101 -7.40 0.84 4.04
C CYS A 101 -8.25 1.62 5.04
N TRP A 102 -9.57 1.56 4.96
CA TRP A 102 -10.53 2.31 5.80
C TRP A 102 -10.46 3.84 5.68
N ALA A 103 -9.68 4.36 4.74
CA ALA A 103 -9.56 5.81 4.53
C ALA A 103 -10.85 6.46 3.99
N CYS A 104 -11.71 5.68 3.31
CA CYS A 104 -13.00 6.12 2.77
C CYS A 104 -14.17 5.80 3.68
N ALA A 105 -13.95 5.64 4.98
CA ALA A 105 -15.02 5.35 5.93
C ALA A 105 -15.99 6.52 6.03
N VAL A 106 -17.27 6.20 6.18
CA VAL A 106 -18.39 7.11 6.43
C VAL A 106 -19.30 6.50 7.49
N LYS A 107 -20.24 7.25 8.01
CA LYS A 107 -21.27 6.73 8.91
C LYS A 107 -22.56 6.55 8.13
N ILE A 108 -23.14 5.35 8.17
CA ILE A 108 -24.41 5.02 7.54
C ILE A 108 -25.36 4.55 8.65
N ASP A 109 -26.49 5.22 8.81
CA ASP A 109 -27.48 4.91 9.83
C ASP A 109 -26.85 4.70 11.22
N GLY A 110 -25.91 5.58 11.55
CA GLY A 110 -25.19 5.54 12.82
C GLY A 110 -23.97 4.60 12.89
N LYS A 111 -23.73 3.72 11.90
CA LYS A 111 -22.63 2.74 11.88
C LYS A 111 -21.54 3.08 10.87
N LEU A 112 -20.28 2.76 11.20
CA LEU A 112 -19.16 2.92 10.26
C LEU A 112 -19.26 1.95 9.09
N ALA A 113 -19.07 2.46 7.87
CA ALA A 113 -19.08 1.70 6.64
C ALA A 113 -18.06 2.25 5.63
N LEU A 114 -17.78 1.51 4.58
CA LEU A 114 -16.78 1.83 3.56
C LEU A 114 -17.44 2.31 2.27
N SER A 115 -17.20 3.53 1.85
CA SER A 115 -17.79 4.10 0.63
C SER A 115 -17.46 3.30 -0.63
N CYS A 116 -16.26 2.70 -0.69
CA CYS A 116 -15.77 2.02 -1.88
C CYS A 116 -16.47 0.69 -2.19
N ILE A 117 -17.08 0.03 -1.22
CA ILE A 117 -17.67 -1.31 -1.38
C ILE A 117 -19.08 -1.46 -0.85
N THR A 118 -19.64 -0.49 -0.13
CA THR A 118 -20.99 -0.57 0.45
C THR A 118 -22.05 -0.25 -0.60
N PRO A 119 -23.00 -1.16 -0.88
CA PRO A 119 -24.12 -0.90 -1.78
C PRO A 119 -25.11 0.08 -1.17
N LEU A 120 -25.78 0.86 -2.02
CA LEU A 120 -26.87 1.73 -1.62
C LEU A 120 -28.17 0.94 -1.39
N SER A 121 -28.96 1.38 -0.42
CA SER A 121 -30.36 0.96 -0.22
C SER A 121 -31.24 2.19 0.03
N GLU A 122 -32.54 2.04 -0.22
CA GLU A 122 -33.52 3.12 -0.05
C GLU A 122 -33.51 3.63 1.40
N GLY A 123 -33.53 4.94 1.57
CA GLY A 123 -33.62 5.61 2.86
C GLY A 123 -32.31 5.73 3.67
N MET A 124 -31.15 5.26 3.17
CA MET A 124 -29.89 5.40 3.87
C MET A 124 -29.55 6.85 4.23
N GLU A 125 -29.13 7.10 5.47
CA GLU A 125 -28.54 8.36 5.92
C GLU A 125 -27.02 8.22 5.98
N ILE A 126 -26.28 8.99 5.16
CA ILE A 126 -24.83 8.96 5.03
C ILE A 126 -24.23 10.25 5.61
N LYS A 127 -23.30 10.13 6.56
CA LYS A 127 -22.55 11.24 7.17
C LYS A 127 -21.07 11.11 6.89
N THR A 128 -20.45 12.15 6.36
CA THR A 128 -19.05 12.17 5.95
C THR A 128 -18.09 12.66 7.02
N LYS A 129 -18.52 13.59 7.88
CA LYS A 129 -17.70 14.13 8.97
C LYS A 129 -17.61 13.15 10.14
N ILE A 130 -16.64 12.23 10.05
CA ILE A 130 -16.41 11.20 11.07
C ILE A 130 -14.93 11.09 11.42
N LYS A 131 -14.65 10.54 12.60
CA LYS A 131 -13.33 9.99 12.94
C LYS A 131 -13.43 8.48 12.86
N SER A 132 -12.54 7.86 12.11
CA SER A 132 -12.52 6.40 11.93
C SER A 132 -11.09 5.88 12.02
N PRO A 133 -10.50 5.78 13.23
CA PRO A 133 -9.16 5.25 13.42
C PRO A 133 -9.17 3.71 13.36
N LEU A 134 -9.67 3.14 12.29
CA LEU A 134 -9.72 1.70 12.07
C LEU A 134 -8.85 1.30 10.88
N ARG A 135 -8.22 0.12 10.94
CA ARG A 135 -7.44 -0.44 9.86
C ARG A 135 -7.56 -1.96 9.80
N ALA A 136 -7.74 -2.51 8.61
CA ALA A 136 -7.55 -3.93 8.40
C ALA A 136 -6.03 -4.22 8.40
N ILE A 137 -5.58 -5.04 9.33
CA ILE A 137 -4.16 -5.38 9.52
C ILE A 137 -4.03 -6.85 9.94
N SER A 138 -2.99 -7.50 9.46
CA SER A 138 -2.70 -8.90 9.75
C SER A 138 -1.21 -9.20 9.64
N GLY A 139 -0.83 -10.48 9.71
CA GLY A 139 0.55 -10.92 9.49
C GLY A 139 1.52 -10.37 10.54
N PHE A 140 1.03 -10.16 11.75
CA PHE A 140 1.87 -9.76 12.86
C PHE A 140 2.94 -10.82 13.15
N GLY A 141 4.18 -10.42 13.27
CA GLY A 141 5.26 -11.35 13.55
C GLY A 141 6.65 -10.75 13.49
N ALA A 142 7.64 -11.62 13.71
CA ALA A 142 9.04 -11.29 13.58
C ALA A 142 9.51 -11.42 12.13
N HIS A 143 10.28 -10.46 11.66
CA HIS A 143 10.78 -10.38 10.29
C HIS A 143 12.31 -10.49 10.28
N MET A 144 12.82 -11.47 9.53
CA MET A 144 14.26 -11.80 9.46
C MET A 144 15.02 -10.95 8.43
N VAL A 145 14.32 -10.39 7.44
CA VAL A 145 14.94 -9.78 6.25
C VAL A 145 14.88 -8.25 6.29
N GLY A 146 13.88 -7.71 6.97
CA GLY A 146 13.60 -6.27 7.00
C GLY A 146 13.06 -5.70 5.69
N GLY A 147 12.59 -4.46 5.76
CA GLY A 147 12.13 -3.68 4.62
C GLY A 147 13.27 -2.92 3.93
N VAL A 148 12.89 -2.07 2.98
CA VAL A 148 13.85 -1.22 2.23
C VAL A 148 14.57 -0.23 3.14
N GLY A 149 13.87 0.33 4.13
CA GLY A 149 14.41 1.29 5.09
C GLY A 149 15.04 0.67 6.35
N THR A 150 15.08 -0.66 6.45
CA THR A 150 15.82 -1.31 7.53
C THR A 150 17.32 -1.13 7.29
N PRO A 151 18.10 -0.58 8.28
CA PRO A 151 19.51 -0.37 8.13
C PRO A 151 20.27 -1.63 7.71
N TYR A 152 21.21 -1.50 6.79
CA TYR A 152 21.94 -2.64 6.21
C TYR A 152 22.68 -3.47 7.25
N TYR A 153 23.29 -2.81 8.25
CA TYR A 153 24.04 -3.47 9.32
C TYR A 153 23.17 -4.37 10.22
N LEU A 154 21.84 -4.22 10.18
CA LEU A 154 20.90 -5.13 10.85
C LEU A 154 20.57 -6.34 9.97
N LYS A 155 20.74 -6.25 8.64
CA LYS A 155 20.32 -7.30 7.68
C LYS A 155 21.22 -8.54 7.66
N GLU A 156 22.37 -8.48 8.30
CA GLU A 156 23.30 -9.61 8.46
C GLU A 156 22.99 -10.46 9.72
N SER A 157 21.95 -10.08 10.46
CA SER A 157 21.57 -10.79 11.68
C SER A 157 20.96 -12.16 11.38
N ILE A 158 21.30 -13.15 12.21
CA ILE A 158 20.65 -14.48 12.25
C ILE A 158 19.40 -14.48 13.11
N ARG A 159 19.05 -13.35 13.75
CA ARG A 159 17.86 -13.16 14.59
C ARG A 159 16.84 -12.28 13.87
N PRO A 160 15.58 -12.30 14.30
CA PRO A 160 14.62 -11.31 13.88
C PRO A 160 15.14 -9.89 14.08
N ILE A 161 14.97 -9.03 13.06
CA ILE A 161 15.51 -7.66 13.08
C ILE A 161 14.43 -6.59 13.22
N GLU A 162 13.18 -6.97 13.04
CA GLU A 162 12.04 -6.10 13.27
C GLU A 162 10.78 -6.92 13.58
N VAL A 163 9.84 -6.33 14.32
CA VAL A 163 8.47 -6.81 14.44
C VAL A 163 7.61 -6.05 13.46
N VAL A 164 6.81 -6.74 12.66
CA VAL A 164 6.03 -6.13 11.59
C VAL A 164 4.53 -6.37 11.74
N GLY A 165 3.75 -5.38 11.33
CA GLY A 165 2.32 -5.49 11.06
C GLY A 165 2.04 -5.13 9.60
N PHE A 166 1.32 -6.04 8.86
CA PHE A 166 0.99 -5.84 7.47
C PHE A 166 -0.41 -5.25 7.31
N THR A 167 -0.50 -3.99 6.89
CA THR A 167 -1.75 -3.29 6.66
C THR A 167 -2.37 -3.68 5.31
N HIS A 168 -3.69 -3.85 5.26
CA HIS A 168 -4.41 -4.19 4.05
C HIS A 168 -4.76 -2.97 3.20
N GLY A 169 -4.92 -3.20 1.89
CA GLY A 169 -5.21 -2.16 0.91
C GLY A 169 -3.97 -1.43 0.41
N CYS A 170 -3.94 -1.12 -0.87
CA CYS A 170 -2.88 -0.35 -1.52
C CYS A 170 -3.49 0.57 -2.58
N ASN A 171 -2.92 1.73 -2.79
CA ASN A 171 -3.31 2.66 -3.86
C ASN A 171 -2.67 2.31 -5.21
N LEU A 172 -1.64 1.48 -5.25
CA LEU A 172 -1.06 0.94 -6.47
C LEU A 172 -1.77 -0.35 -6.91
N ARG A 173 -1.54 -0.77 -8.15
CA ARG A 173 -2.14 -1.96 -8.80
C ARG A 173 -1.08 -2.86 -9.43
N CYS A 174 0.11 -2.94 -8.81
CA CYS A 174 1.29 -3.64 -9.33
C CYS A 174 0.97 -5.06 -9.80
N PRO A 175 1.11 -5.37 -11.10
CA PRO A 175 0.80 -6.71 -11.60
C PRO A 175 1.72 -7.82 -11.08
N GLN A 176 2.87 -7.47 -10.53
CA GLN A 176 3.85 -8.38 -9.91
C GLN A 176 3.91 -8.22 -8.39
N CYS A 177 2.83 -7.77 -7.74
CA CYS A 177 2.80 -7.55 -6.30
C CYS A 177 3.00 -8.85 -5.53
N GLN A 178 4.06 -8.94 -4.73
CA GLN A 178 4.33 -10.09 -3.87
C GLN A 178 3.32 -10.17 -2.72
N ASN A 179 2.86 -9.02 -2.24
CA ASN A 179 1.89 -8.90 -1.15
C ASN A 179 0.43 -8.79 -1.66
N TYR A 180 0.09 -9.32 -2.84
CA TYR A 180 -1.23 -9.12 -3.45
C TYR A 180 -2.40 -9.60 -2.58
N ARG A 181 -2.17 -10.62 -1.73
CA ARG A 181 -3.17 -11.12 -0.77
C ARG A 181 -3.45 -10.17 0.38
N ILE A 182 -2.63 -9.16 0.57
CA ILE A 182 -2.77 -8.09 1.55
C ILE A 182 -3.17 -6.80 0.84
N ALA A 183 -2.48 -6.46 -0.25
CA ALA A 183 -2.69 -5.23 -0.99
C ALA A 183 -4.08 -5.11 -1.63
N PHE A 184 -4.72 -6.24 -2.03
CA PHE A 184 -6.00 -6.22 -2.76
C PHE A 184 -7.13 -6.98 -2.04
N THR A 185 -6.97 -7.26 -0.77
CA THR A 185 -7.98 -7.91 0.07
C THR A 185 -8.20 -7.12 1.35
N ALA A 186 -9.25 -7.48 2.10
CA ALA A 186 -9.63 -6.75 3.30
C ALA A 186 -10.19 -7.63 4.42
N LYS A 187 -10.32 -8.94 4.18
CA LYS A 187 -10.80 -9.88 5.20
C LYS A 187 -9.65 -10.20 6.17
N ALA A 188 -9.46 -9.31 7.12
CA ALA A 188 -8.46 -9.37 8.18
C ALA A 188 -9.06 -8.75 9.46
N PRO A 189 -8.46 -8.94 10.62
CA PRO A 189 -8.86 -8.22 11.82
C PRO A 189 -8.89 -6.71 11.56
N LEU A 190 -9.97 -6.08 12.00
CA LEU A 190 -10.13 -4.63 11.97
C LEU A 190 -9.78 -4.11 13.36
N LEU A 191 -8.65 -3.42 13.47
CA LEU A 191 -8.09 -3.00 14.74
C LEU A 191 -8.01 -1.49 14.87
N GLU A 192 -8.27 -1.02 16.10
CA GLU A 192 -7.99 0.33 16.53
C GLU A 192 -6.49 0.54 16.81
N PRO A 193 -6.01 1.79 16.88
CA PRO A 193 -4.62 2.10 17.22
C PRO A 193 -4.15 1.49 18.54
N LYS A 194 -5.01 1.47 19.57
CA LYS A 194 -4.70 0.90 20.90
C LYS A 194 -4.44 -0.60 20.82
N GLU A 195 -5.31 -1.33 20.16
CA GLU A 195 -5.18 -2.78 20.02
C GLU A 195 -3.94 -3.15 19.18
N THR A 196 -3.71 -2.43 18.08
CA THR A 196 -2.54 -2.63 17.23
C THR A 196 -1.24 -2.38 17.98
N ALA A 197 -1.15 -1.28 18.73
CA ALA A 197 0.03 -0.96 19.53
C ALA A 197 0.28 -2.05 20.57
N LYS A 198 -0.75 -2.53 21.27
CA LYS A 198 -0.65 -3.62 22.25
C LYS A 198 -0.09 -4.91 21.65
N ILE A 199 -0.58 -5.31 20.44
CA ILE A 199 -0.08 -6.52 19.76
C ILE A 199 1.39 -6.36 19.37
N LEU A 200 1.75 -5.24 18.74
CA LEU A 200 3.13 -4.99 18.28
C LEU A 200 4.12 -4.89 19.45
N LEU A 201 3.75 -4.22 20.53
CA LEU A 201 4.57 -4.13 21.74
C LEU A 201 4.70 -5.49 22.45
N GLY A 202 3.66 -6.30 22.46
CA GLY A 202 3.70 -7.67 22.97
C GLY A 202 4.70 -8.53 22.21
N LEU A 203 4.67 -8.48 20.88
CA LEU A 203 5.65 -9.17 20.04
C LEU A 203 7.07 -8.62 20.23
N GLU A 204 7.22 -7.31 20.33
CA GLU A 204 8.53 -6.70 20.59
C GLU A 204 9.11 -7.14 21.94
N SER A 205 8.26 -7.36 22.94
CA SER A 205 8.70 -7.93 24.24
C SER A 205 9.22 -9.37 24.14
N ILE A 206 8.73 -10.12 23.16
CA ILE A 206 9.13 -11.52 22.90
C ILE A 206 10.43 -11.57 22.10
N TYR A 207 10.49 -10.80 21.01
CA TYR A 207 11.58 -10.89 20.03
C TYR A 207 12.72 -9.92 20.27
N ILE A 208 12.50 -8.84 21.02
CA ILE A 208 13.51 -7.84 21.44
C ILE A 208 14.30 -7.32 20.24
N THR A 209 13.60 -6.93 19.17
CA THR A 209 14.22 -6.49 17.91
C THR A 209 14.66 -5.02 17.95
N GLY A 210 14.14 -4.22 18.86
CA GLY A 210 14.35 -2.77 18.92
C GLY A 210 13.65 -1.98 17.83
N THR A 211 12.91 -2.64 16.92
CA THR A 211 12.23 -2.00 15.77
C THR A 211 10.85 -2.56 15.55
N ILE A 212 9.86 -1.66 15.41
CA ILE A 212 8.49 -1.99 15.01
C ILE A 212 8.23 -1.39 13.64
N THR A 213 7.75 -2.22 12.70
CA THR A 213 7.58 -1.87 11.28
C THR A 213 6.12 -1.92 10.87
N PHE A 214 5.69 -0.89 10.13
CA PHE A 214 4.43 -0.88 9.40
C PHE A 214 4.70 -1.07 7.91
N SER A 215 4.21 -2.16 7.35
CA SER A 215 4.36 -2.54 5.94
C SER A 215 3.03 -3.06 5.37
N GLY A 216 3.06 -3.89 4.32
CA GLY A 216 1.91 -4.64 3.81
C GLY A 216 1.47 -4.26 2.42
N GLY A 217 0.25 -3.71 2.26
CA GLY A 217 -0.21 -3.05 1.06
C GLY A 217 0.44 -1.67 0.95
N GLU A 218 -0.19 -0.67 1.57
CA GLU A 218 0.40 0.66 1.78
C GLU A 218 -0.02 1.18 3.15
N CYS A 219 0.93 1.30 4.05
CA CYS A 219 0.64 1.59 5.46
C CYS A 219 0.18 3.05 5.70
N THR A 220 0.58 3.97 4.82
CA THR A 220 0.29 5.41 4.98
C THR A 220 -1.14 5.84 4.59
N LEU A 221 -1.96 4.95 4.00
CA LEU A 221 -3.28 5.31 3.46
C LEU A 221 -4.30 5.78 4.51
N ASN A 222 -4.22 5.33 5.75
CA ASN A 222 -5.05 5.83 6.85
C ASN A 222 -4.16 6.56 7.84
N LYS A 223 -3.99 7.85 7.60
CA LYS A 223 -3.07 8.72 8.31
C LYS A 223 -3.38 8.81 9.81
N GLU A 224 -4.65 9.01 10.17
CA GLU A 224 -5.07 9.17 11.57
C GLU A 224 -4.74 7.89 12.37
N TRP A 225 -5.09 6.75 11.83
CA TRP A 225 -4.81 5.46 12.45
C TRP A 225 -3.30 5.23 12.66
N LEU A 226 -2.50 5.49 11.60
CA LEU A 226 -1.06 5.27 11.66
C LEU A 226 -0.39 6.17 12.70
N LEU A 227 -0.66 7.49 12.65
CA LEU A 227 -0.08 8.46 13.56
C LEU A 227 -0.46 8.20 15.01
N GLU A 228 -1.71 7.81 15.28
CA GLU A 228 -2.16 7.46 16.63
C GLU A 228 -1.51 6.17 17.12
N THR A 229 -1.40 5.14 16.28
CA THR A 229 -0.72 3.87 16.63
C THR A 229 0.74 4.12 16.99
N MET A 230 1.47 4.86 16.17
CA MET A 230 2.87 5.23 16.42
C MET A 230 3.02 5.99 17.74
N GLN A 231 2.16 6.98 17.98
CA GLN A 231 2.19 7.75 19.23
C GLN A 231 1.99 6.87 20.48
N ARG A 232 1.09 5.87 20.40
CA ARG A 232 0.87 4.93 21.49
C ARG A 232 2.10 4.06 21.75
N ILE A 233 2.70 3.51 20.70
CA ILE A 233 3.94 2.72 20.81
C ILE A 233 5.04 3.54 21.47
N LYS A 234 5.28 4.77 21.02
CA LYS A 234 6.37 5.63 21.55
C LYS A 234 6.15 6.06 23.00
N ARG A 235 4.90 6.15 23.47
CA ARG A 235 4.59 6.46 24.88
C ARG A 235 4.92 5.31 25.81
N GLU A 236 4.77 4.05 25.35
CA GLU A 236 4.95 2.86 26.17
C GLU A 236 6.39 2.32 26.11
N ARG A 237 7.08 2.52 24.96
CA ARG A 237 8.43 1.97 24.78
C ARG A 237 9.29 2.83 23.85
N LYS A 238 10.57 2.96 24.20
CA LYS A 238 11.59 3.54 23.33
C LYS A 238 12.07 2.47 22.34
N VAL A 239 11.45 2.44 21.13
CA VAL A 239 11.81 1.57 20.02
C VAL A 239 11.91 2.38 18.73
N ASN A 240 12.61 1.86 17.74
CA ASN A 240 12.57 2.41 16.38
C ASN A 240 11.21 2.13 15.75
N ILE A 241 10.69 3.09 14.99
CA ILE A 241 9.49 2.91 14.17
C ILE A 241 9.89 3.04 12.72
N HIS A 242 9.73 1.95 11.98
CA HIS A 242 10.00 1.86 10.55
C HIS A 242 8.71 1.94 9.73
N ILE A 243 8.66 2.83 8.75
CA ILE A 243 7.58 2.98 7.77
C ILE A 243 8.08 2.47 6.42
N ASP A 244 7.54 1.31 5.98
CA ASP A 244 7.85 0.71 4.68
C ASP A 244 6.74 1.07 3.69
N THR A 245 7.00 2.00 2.77
CA THR A 245 5.98 2.69 1.97
C THR A 245 6.35 2.83 0.49
N ASN A 246 5.35 2.96 -0.37
CA ASN A 246 5.57 3.36 -1.76
C ASN A 246 5.78 4.90 -1.93
N GLY A 247 5.63 5.67 -0.88
CA GLY A 247 5.89 7.10 -0.82
C GLY A 247 4.94 8.00 -1.63
N THR A 248 3.97 7.42 -2.35
CA THR A 248 3.18 8.13 -3.37
C THR A 248 2.19 9.17 -2.83
N ILE A 249 1.87 9.10 -1.54
CA ILE A 249 0.97 10.06 -0.88
C ILE A 249 1.66 10.89 0.21
N LEU A 250 2.97 10.75 0.33
CA LEU A 250 3.75 11.55 1.27
C LEU A 250 3.95 12.97 0.73
N ASN A 251 3.65 13.94 1.57
CA ASN A 251 3.98 15.35 1.39
C ASN A 251 4.74 15.86 2.63
N PRO A 252 5.37 17.04 2.60
CA PRO A 252 6.14 17.58 3.73
C PRO A 252 5.37 17.53 5.05
N LYS A 253 4.13 18.02 5.07
CA LYS A 253 3.29 18.04 6.27
C LYS A 253 3.02 16.65 6.85
N TYR A 254 2.87 15.63 6.01
CA TYR A 254 2.66 14.26 6.48
C TYR A 254 3.96 13.67 7.01
N ILE A 255 5.09 13.92 6.36
CA ILE A 255 6.42 13.49 6.81
C ILE A 255 6.73 14.09 8.18
N ASP A 256 6.56 15.41 8.37
CA ASP A 256 6.75 16.09 9.66
C ASP A 256 5.91 15.45 10.78
N GLN A 257 4.68 15.07 10.46
CA GLN A 257 3.82 14.39 11.42
C GLN A 257 4.31 12.97 11.75
N LEU A 258 4.82 12.21 10.78
CA LEU A 258 5.40 10.89 11.01
C LEU A 258 6.64 10.99 11.92
N VAL A 259 7.55 11.93 11.66
CA VAL A 259 8.73 12.18 12.49
C VAL A 259 8.32 12.60 13.91
N LYS A 260 7.43 13.58 14.03
CA LYS A 260 6.88 14.02 15.32
C LYS A 260 6.23 12.89 16.13
N LYS A 261 5.66 11.88 15.46
CA LYS A 261 5.04 10.71 16.11
C LYS A 261 6.02 9.56 16.31
N GLY A 262 7.30 9.77 16.00
CA GLY A 262 8.39 8.87 16.36
C GLY A 262 8.89 7.95 15.25
N MET A 263 8.63 8.27 13.97
CA MET A 263 9.33 7.60 12.86
C MET A 263 10.83 7.85 12.96
N THR A 264 11.62 6.78 12.98
CA THR A 264 13.09 6.82 12.98
C THR A 264 13.70 6.12 11.79
N GLN A 265 12.90 5.37 11.03
CA GLN A 265 13.35 4.66 9.84
C GLN A 265 12.23 4.73 8.78
N ILE A 266 12.62 4.90 7.52
CA ILE A 266 11.67 4.86 6.41
C ILE A 266 12.27 4.19 5.19
N GLY A 267 11.50 3.31 4.55
CA GLY A 267 11.78 2.74 3.24
C GLY A 267 10.83 3.31 2.20
N ILE A 268 11.38 3.93 1.15
CA ILE A 268 10.58 4.45 0.04
C ILE A 268 10.85 3.66 -1.23
N ASP A 269 9.83 2.99 -1.74
CA ASP A 269 9.89 2.26 -3.01
C ASP A 269 9.84 3.22 -4.22
N LEU A 270 10.98 3.66 -4.73
CA LEU A 270 11.11 4.45 -5.96
C LEU A 270 10.87 3.56 -7.19
N LYS A 271 9.62 3.51 -7.67
CA LYS A 271 9.21 2.55 -8.71
C LYS A 271 9.76 2.84 -10.11
N ALA A 272 10.14 4.09 -10.41
CA ALA A 272 10.67 4.51 -11.71
C ALA A 272 11.19 5.95 -11.67
N LEU A 273 11.77 6.39 -12.79
CA LEU A 273 12.07 7.79 -13.07
C LEU A 273 11.10 8.38 -14.11
N LYS A 274 10.58 7.53 -15.02
CA LYS A 274 9.68 7.94 -16.10
C LYS A 274 8.24 7.51 -15.78
N THR A 275 7.26 8.38 -16.06
CA THR A 275 5.82 8.10 -15.86
C THR A 275 5.39 6.80 -16.55
N ARG A 276 5.81 6.56 -17.79
CA ARG A 276 5.46 5.35 -18.55
C ARG A 276 6.00 4.07 -17.90
N THR A 277 7.20 4.11 -17.34
CA THR A 277 7.79 3.00 -16.58
C THR A 277 7.05 2.81 -15.26
N PHE A 278 6.74 3.91 -14.55
CA PHE A 278 5.93 3.89 -13.34
C PHE A 278 4.56 3.23 -13.59
N GLN A 279 3.85 3.64 -14.62
CA GLN A 279 2.57 3.03 -15.02
C GLN A 279 2.70 1.53 -15.31
N ARG A 280 3.76 1.11 -16.02
CA ARG A 280 4.05 -0.29 -16.34
C ARG A 280 4.28 -1.13 -15.09
N ILE A 281 5.01 -0.61 -14.11
CA ILE A 281 5.36 -1.29 -12.86
C ILE A 281 4.18 -1.28 -11.89
N THR A 282 3.53 -0.14 -11.73
CA THR A 282 2.50 0.05 -10.70
C THR A 282 1.08 -0.31 -11.14
N GLY A 283 0.85 -0.42 -12.44
CA GLY A 283 -0.48 -0.71 -13.00
C GLY A 283 -1.46 0.48 -12.95
N ILE A 284 -1.01 1.68 -12.56
CA ILE A 284 -1.81 2.90 -12.58
C ILE A 284 -2.00 3.32 -14.05
N ARG A 285 -3.26 3.41 -14.50
CA ARG A 285 -3.59 3.77 -15.89
C ARG A 285 -3.74 5.27 -16.11
N ASP A 286 -4.28 5.96 -15.11
CA ASP A 286 -4.44 7.42 -15.14
C ASP A 286 -3.06 8.09 -15.11
N GLU A 287 -2.76 8.88 -16.15
CA GLU A 287 -1.45 9.52 -16.32
C GLU A 287 -1.23 10.66 -15.32
N LYS A 288 -2.29 11.40 -14.98
CA LYS A 288 -2.23 12.50 -14.01
C LYS A 288 -1.88 11.97 -12.63
N ILE A 289 -2.59 10.93 -12.18
CA ILE A 289 -2.31 10.24 -10.91
C ILE A 289 -0.91 9.61 -10.95
N ALA A 290 -0.51 8.99 -12.06
CA ALA A 290 0.81 8.39 -12.16
C ALA A 290 1.94 9.43 -12.06
N LYS A 291 1.80 10.61 -12.68
CA LYS A 291 2.75 11.73 -12.56
C LYS A 291 2.81 12.28 -11.12
N GLU A 292 1.66 12.47 -10.50
CA GLU A 292 1.56 12.94 -9.11
C GLU A 292 2.25 11.94 -8.16
N TYR A 293 1.90 10.67 -8.21
CA TYR A 293 2.46 9.63 -7.36
C TYR A 293 3.97 9.47 -7.55
N LEU A 294 4.44 9.49 -8.79
CA LEU A 294 5.86 9.43 -9.11
C LEU A 294 6.61 10.65 -8.54
N LYS A 295 6.06 11.86 -8.71
CA LYS A 295 6.62 13.09 -8.15
C LYS A 295 6.70 13.00 -6.63
N ASN A 296 5.61 12.60 -5.97
CA ASN A 296 5.54 12.57 -4.52
C ASN A 296 6.58 11.64 -3.89
N SER A 297 6.79 10.42 -4.44
CA SER A 297 7.79 9.50 -3.91
C SER A 297 9.23 10.05 -4.00
N TRP A 298 9.58 10.72 -5.10
CA TRP A 298 10.87 11.39 -5.23
C TRP A 298 11.00 12.62 -4.33
N SER A 299 9.97 13.48 -4.27
CA SER A 299 9.97 14.67 -3.40
C SER A 299 10.01 14.30 -1.92
N ALA A 300 9.38 13.19 -1.52
CA ALA A 300 9.47 12.67 -0.16
C ALA A 300 10.90 12.25 0.19
N THR A 301 11.61 11.58 -0.74
CA THR A 301 13.02 11.21 -0.56
C THR A 301 13.89 12.46 -0.37
N GLU A 302 13.77 13.46 -1.24
CA GLU A 302 14.51 14.72 -1.15
C GLU A 302 14.18 15.46 0.16
N TYR A 303 12.92 15.55 0.54
CA TYR A 303 12.48 16.26 1.73
C TYR A 303 13.02 15.64 3.03
N ILE A 304 12.96 14.30 3.15
CA ILE A 304 13.48 13.60 4.33
C ILE A 304 14.99 13.79 4.44
N THR A 305 15.72 13.64 3.34
CA THR A 305 17.17 13.86 3.32
C THR A 305 17.54 15.28 3.76
N ASN A 306 16.84 16.29 3.24
CA ASN A 306 17.20 17.70 3.52
C ASN A 306 16.80 18.17 4.92
N ASN A 307 15.82 17.53 5.58
CA ASN A 307 15.27 18.04 6.84
C ASN A 307 15.46 17.09 8.03
N TYR A 308 15.73 15.79 7.80
CA TYR A 308 15.71 14.76 8.84
C TYR A 308 16.82 13.73 8.72
N GLU A 309 17.92 14.04 8.01
CA GLU A 309 19.04 13.10 7.77
C GLU A 309 19.64 12.53 9.06
N GLU A 310 19.73 13.35 10.13
CA GLU A 310 20.27 12.94 11.42
C GLU A 310 19.27 12.16 12.29
N GLU A 311 17.96 12.32 12.03
CA GLU A 311 16.90 11.76 12.88
C GLU A 311 16.27 10.51 12.29
N VAL A 312 16.29 10.36 10.94
CA VAL A 312 15.56 9.34 10.21
C VAL A 312 16.47 8.58 9.25
N TYR A 313 16.67 7.30 9.50
CA TYR A 313 17.36 6.43 8.56
C TYR A 313 16.50 6.20 7.31
N LEU A 314 17.00 6.64 6.15
CA LEU A 314 16.30 6.52 4.87
C LEU A 314 16.91 5.43 3.99
N GLY A 315 16.08 4.47 3.57
CA GLY A 315 16.40 3.54 2.49
C GLY A 315 15.46 3.73 1.30
N VAL A 316 15.97 3.57 0.09
CA VAL A 316 15.14 3.60 -1.12
C VAL A 316 15.16 2.27 -1.87
N GLY A 317 14.01 1.85 -2.40
CA GLY A 317 13.85 0.63 -3.18
C GLY A 317 13.82 0.91 -4.68
N ILE A 318 14.67 0.26 -5.47
CA ILE A 318 14.63 0.28 -6.94
C ILE A 318 14.17 -1.10 -7.43
N PRO A 319 13.01 -1.23 -8.09
CA PRO A 319 12.61 -2.50 -8.68
C PRO A 319 13.41 -2.76 -9.95
N TYR A 320 13.99 -3.95 -10.06
CA TYR A 320 14.69 -4.36 -11.27
C TYR A 320 14.11 -5.61 -11.89
N ASN A 321 13.83 -5.53 -13.15
CA ASN A 321 13.61 -6.62 -14.10
C ASN A 321 13.74 -6.04 -15.51
N LYS A 322 14.59 -6.61 -16.36
CA LYS A 322 14.87 -6.10 -17.71
C LYS A 322 13.63 -5.95 -18.62
N LYS A 323 12.54 -6.66 -18.32
CA LYS A 323 11.25 -6.52 -19.04
C LYS A 323 10.42 -5.33 -18.54
N LEU A 324 10.75 -4.76 -17.39
CA LEU A 324 9.98 -3.70 -16.73
C LEU A 324 10.68 -2.35 -16.74
N ILE A 325 11.98 -2.34 -16.51
CA ILE A 325 12.79 -1.13 -16.44
C ILE A 325 14.11 -1.36 -17.16
N THR A 326 14.58 -0.37 -17.88
CA THR A 326 15.87 -0.46 -18.61
C THR A 326 17.05 -0.17 -17.68
N ILE A 327 18.20 -0.77 -17.95
CA ILE A 327 19.47 -0.49 -17.24
C ILE A 327 19.77 1.01 -17.27
N LYS A 328 19.57 1.67 -18.43
CA LYS A 328 19.76 3.12 -18.58
C LYS A 328 18.87 3.92 -17.63
N GLU A 329 17.64 3.49 -17.37
CA GLU A 329 16.75 4.17 -16.42
C GLU A 329 17.21 3.93 -14.97
N VAL A 330 17.63 2.70 -14.62
CA VAL A 330 18.20 2.38 -13.30
C VAL A 330 19.44 3.21 -13.02
N LYS A 331 20.35 3.33 -14.00
CA LYS A 331 21.53 4.22 -13.92
C LYS A 331 21.13 5.66 -13.58
N ARG A 332 20.18 6.24 -14.34
CA ARG A 332 19.69 7.60 -14.10
C ARG A 332 18.97 7.76 -12.75
N MET A 333 18.35 6.71 -12.25
CA MET A 333 17.82 6.71 -10.86
C MET A 333 18.96 6.79 -9.87
N GLY A 334 20.04 6.02 -10.06
CA GLY A 334 21.25 6.09 -9.24
C GLY A 334 21.90 7.49 -9.27
N GLU A 335 22.08 8.07 -10.46
CA GLU A 335 22.57 9.44 -10.62
C GLU A 335 21.71 10.46 -9.86
N LYS A 336 20.39 10.32 -9.90
CA LYS A 336 19.47 11.22 -9.18
C LYS A 336 19.59 11.02 -7.67
N ILE A 337 19.62 9.78 -7.17
CA ILE A 337 19.77 9.48 -5.74
C ILE A 337 21.11 10.05 -5.23
N ARG A 338 22.22 9.83 -5.95
CA ARG A 338 23.54 10.38 -5.60
C ARG A 338 23.53 11.91 -5.49
N LYS A 339 22.78 12.60 -6.37
CA LYS A 339 22.64 14.07 -6.30
C LYS A 339 21.86 14.53 -5.07
N ILE A 340 20.93 13.72 -4.58
CA ILE A 340 20.22 13.99 -3.34
C ILE A 340 21.16 13.75 -2.16
N ASN A 341 21.69 12.53 -2.02
CA ASN A 341 22.72 12.17 -1.05
C ASN A 341 23.31 10.78 -1.40
N PRO A 342 24.65 10.65 -1.59
CA PRO A 342 25.29 9.38 -1.91
C PRO A 342 25.26 8.35 -0.78
N GLU A 343 24.95 8.76 0.45
CA GLU A 343 24.85 7.88 1.63
C GLU A 343 23.50 7.17 1.75
N ILE A 344 22.48 7.60 0.99
CA ILE A 344 21.16 6.93 1.03
C ILE A 344 21.33 5.45 0.69
N GLN A 345 20.83 4.59 1.57
CA GLN A 345 20.77 3.15 1.31
C GLN A 345 19.89 2.85 0.11
N VAL A 346 20.41 2.12 -0.88
CA VAL A 346 19.68 1.68 -2.06
C VAL A 346 19.48 0.17 -2.03
N CYS A 347 18.23 -0.29 -1.97
CA CYS A 347 17.88 -1.69 -2.08
C CYS A 347 17.33 -1.98 -3.48
N VAL A 348 18.03 -2.78 -4.28
CA VAL A 348 17.52 -3.22 -5.60
C VAL A 348 16.73 -4.51 -5.44
N LEU A 349 15.45 -4.46 -5.78
CA LEU A 349 14.51 -5.56 -5.62
C LEU A 349 14.41 -6.38 -6.92
N ASP A 350 14.65 -7.67 -6.87
CA ASP A 350 14.60 -8.59 -7.99
C ASP A 350 13.16 -8.96 -8.39
N TYR A 351 12.48 -8.08 -9.09
CA TYR A 351 11.09 -8.33 -9.48
C TYR A 351 10.97 -9.62 -10.32
N ARG A 352 10.22 -10.57 -9.77
CA ARG A 352 10.07 -11.96 -10.22
C ARG A 352 8.61 -12.26 -10.63
N PRO A 353 8.36 -13.43 -11.25
CA PRO A 353 7.00 -13.88 -11.53
C PRO A 353 6.17 -13.90 -10.26
N GLU A 354 5.11 -13.12 -10.22
CA GLU A 354 4.18 -13.04 -9.09
C GLU A 354 2.82 -12.51 -9.56
N PHE A 355 1.77 -12.77 -8.79
CA PHE A 355 0.40 -12.29 -8.98
C PHE A 355 -0.09 -12.45 -10.44
N ARG A 356 -0.24 -11.37 -11.20
CA ARG A 356 -0.73 -11.35 -12.59
C ARG A 356 0.37 -11.37 -13.63
N ARG A 357 1.62 -11.18 -13.23
CA ARG A 357 2.77 -11.07 -14.14
C ARG A 357 3.66 -12.30 -14.04
N GLN A 358 3.10 -13.45 -14.45
CA GLN A 358 3.76 -14.76 -14.40
C GLN A 358 4.77 -14.99 -15.54
N ILE A 359 4.73 -14.16 -16.60
CA ILE A 359 5.54 -14.36 -17.83
C ILE A 359 6.95 -13.75 -17.76
N ILE A 360 7.25 -12.94 -16.74
CA ILE A 360 8.61 -12.42 -16.55
C ILE A 360 9.49 -13.49 -15.91
N LYS A 361 10.77 -13.51 -16.24
CA LYS A 361 11.77 -14.34 -15.55
C LYS A 361 12.38 -13.52 -14.41
N ARG A 362 12.67 -14.15 -13.28
CA ARG A 362 13.44 -13.55 -12.19
C ARG A 362 14.81 -13.14 -12.72
N PRO A 363 15.35 -11.96 -12.39
CA PRO A 363 16.71 -11.60 -12.69
C PRO A 363 17.70 -12.63 -12.11
N SER A 364 18.74 -12.97 -12.88
CA SER A 364 19.78 -13.88 -12.41
C SER A 364 20.66 -13.22 -11.34
N PHE A 365 21.39 -14.03 -10.58
CA PHE A 365 22.38 -13.53 -9.63
C PHE A 365 23.35 -12.54 -10.30
N ASN A 366 23.93 -12.92 -11.43
CA ASN A 366 24.89 -12.08 -12.17
C ASN A 366 24.26 -10.77 -12.65
N GLU A 367 23.00 -10.80 -13.13
CA GLU A 367 22.28 -9.56 -13.49
C GLU A 367 22.16 -8.61 -12.28
N MET A 368 21.82 -9.13 -11.11
CA MET A 368 21.69 -8.31 -9.89
C MET A 368 23.03 -7.76 -9.43
N ILE A 369 24.11 -8.55 -9.49
CA ILE A 369 25.47 -8.08 -9.17
C ILE A 369 25.94 -6.99 -10.16
N GLN A 370 25.61 -7.13 -11.46
CA GLN A 370 25.90 -6.08 -12.44
C GLN A 370 25.18 -4.77 -12.12
N ILE A 371 23.93 -4.84 -11.67
CA ILE A 371 23.17 -3.64 -11.24
C ILE A 371 23.81 -3.03 -9.99
N LYS A 372 24.24 -3.84 -9.00
CA LYS A 372 24.97 -3.34 -7.83
C LYS A 372 26.22 -2.56 -8.25
N LYS A 373 27.08 -3.17 -9.08
CA LYS A 373 28.31 -2.54 -9.61
C LYS A 373 27.99 -1.24 -10.36
N LEU A 374 26.94 -1.25 -11.20
CA LEU A 374 26.49 -0.06 -11.93
C LEU A 374 26.18 1.10 -10.97
N LEU A 375 25.38 0.84 -9.93
CA LEU A 375 24.97 1.88 -8.99
C LEU A 375 26.13 2.35 -8.09
N ASN A 376 27.06 1.45 -7.70
CA ASN A 376 28.27 1.84 -6.98
C ASN A 376 29.17 2.73 -7.87
N ASN A 377 29.29 2.42 -9.17
CA ASN A 377 30.07 3.23 -10.12
C ASN A 377 29.44 4.62 -10.34
N GLU A 378 28.14 4.77 -10.11
CA GLU A 378 27.47 6.10 -10.08
C GLU A 378 27.75 6.87 -8.78
N GLY A 379 28.51 6.30 -7.83
CA GLY A 379 28.94 6.94 -6.59
C GLY A 379 28.01 6.71 -5.40
N LEU A 380 27.08 5.74 -5.47
CA LEU A 380 26.28 5.33 -4.31
C LEU A 380 27.09 4.39 -3.41
N ARG A 381 27.13 4.66 -2.10
CA ARG A 381 28.00 3.93 -1.15
C ARG A 381 27.35 2.68 -0.59
N THR A 382 26.06 2.74 -0.27
CA THR A 382 25.31 1.65 0.36
C THR A 382 24.32 1.05 -0.62
N VAL A 383 24.77 0.10 -1.46
CA VAL A 383 23.92 -0.60 -2.45
C VAL A 383 23.76 -2.07 -2.08
N ILE A 384 22.52 -2.47 -1.82
CA ILE A 384 22.12 -3.85 -1.52
C ILE A 384 21.29 -4.37 -2.69
N VAL A 385 21.53 -5.59 -3.14
CA VAL A 385 20.72 -6.23 -4.16
C VAL A 385 20.07 -7.51 -3.61
N GLN A 386 18.78 -7.67 -3.85
CA GLN A 386 18.07 -8.91 -3.58
C GLN A 386 18.39 -9.92 -4.68
N THR A 387 18.76 -11.14 -4.31
CA THR A 387 19.13 -12.20 -5.24
C THR A 387 18.46 -13.52 -4.90
N THR A 388 18.72 -14.55 -5.70
CA THR A 388 18.31 -15.94 -5.40
C THR A 388 19.03 -16.51 -4.17
N HIS A 389 20.14 -15.91 -3.74
CA HIS A 389 20.95 -16.32 -2.59
C HIS A 389 20.81 -15.36 -1.40
N GLY A 390 19.73 -14.55 -1.36
CA GLY A 390 19.52 -13.57 -0.32
C GLY A 390 19.96 -12.16 -0.73
N HIS A 391 20.21 -11.30 0.25
CA HIS A 391 20.69 -9.93 0.05
C HIS A 391 22.22 -9.93 -0.06
N ILE A 392 22.76 -9.17 -1.02
CA ILE A 392 24.18 -9.00 -1.25
C ILE A 392 24.52 -7.52 -1.18
N GLY A 393 25.46 -7.16 -0.31
CA GLY A 393 25.93 -5.78 -0.12
C GLY A 393 25.58 -5.21 1.26
N PRO A 394 26.19 -4.00 1.54
CA PRO A 394 26.81 -3.01 0.66
C PRO A 394 28.11 -3.39 0.05
#